data_ee764bcb5cc5c202f09007c18548a613
#
_entry.id   ee764bcb5cc5c202f09007c18548a613
#
_cell.length_a   1.000
_cell.length_b   1.000
_cell.length_c   1.000
_cell.angle_alpha   90.00
_cell.angle_beta   90.00
_cell.angle_gamma   90.00
#
_symmetry.space_group_name_H-M   'P 1'
#
loop_
_entity.id
_entity.type
_entity.pdbx_description
1 polymer ?
#
loop_
_entity_poly.entity_id
_entity_poly.type
_entity_poly.pdbx_seq_one_letter_code
_entity_poly.pdbx_strand_id
1 'polypeptide(L)'
;MRTIAIMNNKGGVGKTVTAINLADILVNRYKKRVVLADCDGQMNLTRFYRPTFDPVNSCTMADLLMGQGEMVWSDNLEHISPGLDLVPGSPELYALDLKAIQDGVSAPGRIRDFVACAAEDQETDFFILDCPPGFTLSSVGALMAADEV
;
A
#
# COMPACT_ATOMS: atom_id res chain seq x y z
N MET A 1 15.99 -3.42 0.07
CA MET A 1 14.72 -2.81 0.51
C MET A 1 14.19 -3.56 1.72
N ARG A 2 13.52 -2.90 2.67
CA ARG A 2 12.85 -3.51 3.82
C ARG A 2 11.36 -3.17 3.78
N THR A 3 10.50 -4.17 3.95
CA THR A 3 9.05 -4.04 3.87
C THR A 3 8.43 -4.13 5.24
N ILE A 4 7.62 -3.13 5.62
CA ILE A 4 6.99 -3.01 6.95
C ILE A 4 5.48 -2.91 6.77
N ALA A 5 4.71 -3.80 7.41
CA ALA A 5 3.25 -3.70 7.46
C ALA A 5 2.80 -3.12 8.81
N ILE A 6 2.04 -2.02 8.76
CA ILE A 6 1.47 -1.42 9.97
C ILE A 6 0.04 -1.94 10.14
N MET A 7 -0.12 -2.88 11.06
CA MET A 7 -1.35 -3.64 11.24
C MET A 7 -1.87 -3.56 12.68
N ASN A 8 -3.18 -3.54 12.83
CA ASN A 8 -3.87 -3.73 14.10
C ASN A 8 -5.36 -3.95 13.82
N ASN A 9 -5.97 -4.95 14.45
CA ASN A 9 -7.40 -5.24 14.29
C ASN A 9 -8.32 -4.14 14.81
N LYS A 10 -7.84 -3.32 15.73
CA LYS A 10 -8.62 -2.21 16.29
C LYS A 10 -8.51 -0.99 15.39
N GLY A 11 -9.67 -0.40 15.05
CA GLY A 11 -9.74 0.88 14.35
C GLY A 11 -9.32 2.05 15.25
N GLY A 12 -8.84 3.15 14.65
CA GLY A 12 -8.55 4.39 15.36
C GLY A 12 -7.32 4.36 16.30
N VAL A 13 -6.44 3.38 16.15
CA VAL A 13 -5.24 3.24 17.02
C VAL A 13 -3.99 3.94 16.48
N GLY A 14 -4.13 4.69 15.39
CA GLY A 14 -3.04 5.51 14.85
C GLY A 14 -2.17 4.82 13.79
N LYS A 15 -2.62 3.75 13.13
CA LYS A 15 -1.85 3.05 12.07
C LYS A 15 -1.37 4.01 10.98
N THR A 16 -2.29 4.71 10.32
CA THR A 16 -1.99 5.69 9.27
C THR A 16 -1.05 6.80 9.75
N VAL A 17 -1.29 7.32 10.97
CA VAL A 17 -0.41 8.34 11.56
C VAL A 17 0.99 7.77 11.81
N THR A 18 1.11 6.52 12.21
CA THR A 18 2.41 5.84 12.37
C THR A 18 3.12 5.69 11.03
N ALA A 19 2.40 5.26 9.97
CA ALA A 19 2.95 5.14 8.63
C ALA A 19 3.51 6.48 8.13
N ILE A 20 2.72 7.55 8.25
CA ILE A 20 3.11 8.91 7.84
C ILE A 20 4.37 9.39 8.58
N ASN A 21 4.37 9.30 9.93
CA ASN A 21 5.50 9.76 10.73
C ASN A 21 6.77 8.93 10.50
N LEU A 22 6.64 7.62 10.35
CA LEU A 22 7.77 6.75 10.05
C LEU A 22 8.38 7.11 8.70
N ALA A 23 7.56 7.29 7.67
CA ALA A 23 8.02 7.70 6.35
C ALA A 23 8.71 9.08 6.40
N ASP A 24 8.11 10.07 7.08
CA ASP A 24 8.69 11.40 7.24
C ASP A 24 10.08 11.35 7.89
N ILE A 25 10.21 10.60 8.98
CA ILE A 25 11.50 10.44 9.69
C ILE A 25 12.53 9.78 8.77
N LEU A 26 12.17 8.69 8.08
CA LEU A 26 13.07 7.97 7.18
C LEU A 26 13.57 8.87 6.04
N VAL A 27 12.67 9.61 5.40
CA VAL A 27 12.99 10.51 4.29
C VAL A 27 13.78 11.73 4.77
N ASN A 28 13.23 12.48 5.74
CA ASN A 28 13.77 13.79 6.07
C ASN A 28 15.02 13.72 6.96
N ARG A 29 15.04 12.78 7.92
CA ARG A 29 16.16 12.64 8.85
C ARG A 29 17.23 11.67 8.37
N TYR A 30 16.81 10.51 7.82
CA TYR A 30 17.75 9.45 7.41
C TYR A 30 18.05 9.42 5.92
N LYS A 31 17.44 10.32 5.12
CA LYS A 31 17.64 10.44 3.67
C LYS A 31 17.40 9.13 2.91
N LYS A 32 16.40 8.37 3.37
CA LYS A 32 15.98 7.12 2.76
C LYS A 32 14.92 7.36 1.70
N ARG A 33 14.84 6.44 0.73
CA ARG A 33 13.76 6.41 -0.26
C ARG A 33 12.67 5.48 0.24
N VAL A 34 11.47 6.01 0.36
CA VAL A 34 10.31 5.35 0.97
C VAL A 34 9.14 5.31 0.00
N VAL A 35 8.53 4.15 -0.13
CA VAL A 35 7.22 4.00 -0.74
C VAL A 35 6.20 3.69 0.34
N LEU A 36 5.17 4.51 0.43
CA LEU A 36 3.97 4.23 1.21
C LEU A 36 2.94 3.52 0.34
N ALA A 37 2.17 2.60 0.91
CA ALA A 37 1.06 1.95 0.22
C ALA A 37 -0.20 1.98 1.09
N ASP A 38 -1.27 2.55 0.55
CA ASP A 38 -2.57 2.63 1.22
C ASP A 38 -3.39 1.36 0.90
N CYS A 39 -3.43 0.45 1.85
CA CYS A 39 -4.16 -0.82 1.75
C CYS A 39 -5.59 -0.74 2.29
N ASP A 40 -6.07 0.45 2.70
CA ASP A 40 -7.39 0.67 3.26
C ASP A 40 -8.35 1.32 2.25
N GLY A 41 -9.52 0.71 2.03
CA GLY A 41 -10.57 1.28 1.19
C GLY A 41 -11.13 2.62 1.70
N GLN A 42 -10.84 3.03 2.93
CA GLN A 42 -11.12 4.39 3.45
C GLN A 42 -10.21 5.45 2.84
N MET A 43 -9.07 5.07 2.27
CA MET A 43 -8.11 5.98 1.63
C MET A 43 -7.57 7.09 2.56
N ASN A 44 -7.43 6.83 3.85
CA ASN A 44 -7.00 7.86 4.80
C ASN A 44 -5.57 8.35 4.52
N LEU A 45 -4.66 7.44 4.19
CA LEU A 45 -3.28 7.76 3.82
C LEU A 45 -3.23 8.52 2.49
N THR A 46 -3.97 8.05 1.49
CA THR A 46 -4.07 8.69 0.17
C THR A 46 -4.60 10.11 0.27
N ARG A 47 -5.69 10.31 1.00
CA ARG A 47 -6.31 11.64 1.17
C ARG A 47 -5.46 12.60 1.98
N PHE A 48 -4.61 12.11 2.85
CA PHE A 48 -3.66 12.95 3.58
C PHE A 48 -2.69 13.64 2.62
N TYR A 49 -2.12 12.90 1.67
CA TYR A 49 -1.15 13.45 0.71
C TYR A 49 -1.80 14.03 -0.55
N ARG A 50 -2.93 13.49 -0.96
CA ARG A 50 -3.68 13.85 -2.17
C ARG A 50 -5.18 14.00 -1.86
N PRO A 51 -5.61 15.14 -1.27
CA PRO A 51 -7.02 15.32 -0.85
C PRO A 51 -8.03 15.21 -1.98
N THR A 52 -7.63 15.53 -3.22
CA THR A 52 -8.47 15.51 -4.42
C THR A 52 -8.16 14.33 -5.35
N PHE A 53 -7.50 13.27 -4.84
CA PHE A 53 -7.18 12.08 -5.62
C PHE A 53 -8.44 11.42 -6.19
N ASP A 54 -8.41 11.11 -7.48
CA ASP A 54 -9.49 10.39 -8.19
C ASP A 54 -9.09 8.94 -8.44
N PRO A 55 -9.60 7.99 -7.65
CA PRO A 55 -9.25 6.59 -7.80
C PRO A 55 -9.80 5.93 -9.08
N VAL A 56 -10.79 6.55 -9.73
CA VAL A 56 -11.41 5.97 -10.95
C VAL A 56 -10.49 6.09 -12.17
N ASN A 57 -9.70 7.16 -12.22
CA ASN A 57 -8.82 7.46 -13.36
C ASN A 57 -7.33 7.29 -13.03
N SER A 58 -7.01 6.56 -11.96
CA SER A 58 -5.63 6.38 -11.49
C SER A 58 -5.36 4.92 -11.18
N CYS A 59 -4.09 4.50 -11.24
CA CYS A 59 -3.68 3.19 -10.76
C CYS A 59 -3.66 3.17 -9.23
N THR A 60 -4.25 2.13 -8.64
CA THR A 60 -4.45 2.02 -7.19
C THR A 60 -4.03 0.64 -6.68
N MET A 61 -4.00 0.48 -5.36
CA MET A 61 -3.78 -0.83 -4.72
C MET A 61 -4.84 -1.86 -5.14
N ALA A 62 -6.07 -1.43 -5.44
CA ALA A 62 -7.12 -2.33 -5.93
C ALA A 62 -6.78 -2.90 -7.30
N ASP A 63 -6.23 -2.09 -8.22
CA ASP A 63 -5.81 -2.54 -9.55
C ASP A 63 -4.69 -3.57 -9.46
N LEU A 64 -3.74 -3.38 -8.55
CA LEU A 64 -2.69 -4.35 -8.25
C LEU A 64 -3.26 -5.71 -7.82
N LEU A 65 -4.23 -5.70 -6.92
CA LEU A 65 -4.88 -6.91 -6.41
C LEU A 65 -5.77 -7.59 -7.46
N MET A 66 -6.44 -6.82 -8.32
CA MET A 66 -7.24 -7.33 -9.43
C MET A 66 -6.38 -7.93 -10.55
N GLY A 67 -5.14 -7.51 -10.66
CA GLY A 67 -4.21 -7.98 -11.70
C GLY A 67 -4.59 -7.52 -13.09
N GLN A 68 -5.15 -6.35 -13.21
CA GLN A 68 -5.45 -5.74 -14.49
C GLN A 68 -4.17 -5.13 -15.08
N GLY A 69 -3.72 -5.69 -16.20
CA GLY A 69 -2.56 -5.20 -16.94
C GLY A 69 -1.21 -5.81 -16.52
N GLU A 70 -0.16 -5.43 -17.24
CA GLU A 70 1.22 -5.71 -16.82
C GLU A 70 1.53 -4.88 -15.57
N MET A 71 2.16 -5.52 -14.60
CA MET A 71 2.53 -4.88 -13.34
C MET A 71 3.79 -4.03 -13.56
N VAL A 72 3.61 -2.84 -14.11
CA VAL A 72 4.70 -1.86 -14.25
C VAL A 72 4.80 -1.10 -12.93
N TRP A 73 5.88 -1.34 -12.23
CA TRP A 73 6.17 -0.77 -10.90
C TRP A 73 5.98 0.76 -10.87
N SER A 74 6.57 1.49 -11.83
CA SER A 74 6.56 2.95 -11.87
C SER A 74 5.16 3.56 -12.10
N ASP A 75 4.29 2.85 -12.81
CA ASP A 75 2.98 3.39 -13.24
C ASP A 75 1.96 3.44 -12.10
N ASN A 76 2.27 2.75 -11.00
CA ASN A 76 1.41 2.68 -9.81
C ASN A 76 1.82 3.66 -8.71
N LEU A 77 2.81 4.53 -8.98
CA LEU A 77 3.34 5.46 -7.98
C LEU A 77 2.85 6.90 -8.19
N GLU A 78 2.33 7.48 -7.13
CA GLU A 78 2.14 8.92 -7.00
C GLU A 78 3.39 9.54 -6.35
N HIS A 79 4.09 10.40 -7.06
CA HIS A 79 5.22 11.12 -6.49
C HIS A 79 4.74 12.18 -5.50
N ILE A 80 5.14 12.09 -4.24
CA ILE A 80 4.74 13.02 -3.17
C ILE A 80 5.78 14.11 -2.97
N SER A 81 7.03 13.72 -2.76
CA SER A 81 8.17 14.61 -2.55
C SER A 81 9.47 13.86 -2.79
N PRO A 82 10.62 14.55 -2.88
CA PRO A 82 11.90 13.88 -3.06
C PRO A 82 12.14 12.77 -2.02
N GLY A 83 12.21 11.54 -2.48
CA GLY A 83 12.41 10.35 -1.66
C GLY A 83 11.12 9.75 -1.05
N LEU A 84 9.94 10.27 -1.41
CA LEU A 84 8.65 9.74 -0.94
C LEU A 84 7.67 9.56 -2.10
N ASP A 85 7.27 8.32 -2.32
CA ASP A 85 6.25 7.94 -3.27
C ASP A 85 5.10 7.21 -2.57
N LEU A 86 3.93 7.16 -3.20
CA LEU A 86 2.71 6.57 -2.67
C LEU A 86 2.07 5.64 -3.70
N VAL A 87 1.71 4.43 -3.29
CA VAL A 87 0.72 3.59 -3.98
C VAL A 87 -0.65 3.93 -3.38
N PRO A 88 -1.53 4.58 -4.13
CA PRO A 88 -2.80 5.04 -3.57
C PRO A 88 -3.77 3.90 -3.31
N GLY A 89 -4.65 4.09 -2.32
CA GLY A 89 -5.78 3.22 -2.05
C GLY A 89 -6.98 3.50 -2.96
N SER A 90 -8.00 2.63 -2.86
CA SER A 90 -9.26 2.79 -3.58
C SER A 90 -10.41 2.17 -2.78
N PRO A 91 -11.64 2.75 -2.83
CA PRO A 91 -12.83 2.12 -2.26
C PRO A 91 -13.13 0.73 -2.85
N GLU A 92 -12.62 0.42 -4.04
CA GLU A 92 -12.77 -0.88 -4.68
C GLU A 92 -12.13 -2.03 -3.89
N LEU A 93 -11.20 -1.74 -2.97
CA LEU A 93 -10.67 -2.73 -2.03
C LEU A 93 -11.77 -3.45 -1.25
N TYR A 94 -12.85 -2.75 -0.87
CA TYR A 94 -14.01 -3.38 -0.21
C TYR A 94 -14.77 -4.35 -1.14
N ALA A 95 -14.90 -4.01 -2.41
CA ALA A 95 -15.54 -4.88 -3.39
C ALA A 95 -14.71 -6.14 -3.63
N LEU A 96 -13.40 -6.04 -3.59
CA LEU A 96 -12.50 -7.19 -3.71
C LEU A 96 -12.61 -8.14 -2.53
N ASP A 97 -12.74 -7.63 -1.31
CA ASP A 97 -12.95 -8.44 -0.12
C ASP A 97 -14.25 -9.25 -0.22
N LEU A 98 -15.35 -8.63 -0.69
CA LEU A 98 -16.61 -9.31 -0.92
C LEU A 98 -16.51 -10.37 -2.02
N LYS A 99 -15.84 -10.09 -3.12
CA LYS A 99 -15.58 -11.05 -4.20
C LYS A 99 -14.75 -12.25 -3.71
N ALA A 100 -13.70 -12.01 -2.95
CA ALA A 100 -12.87 -13.06 -2.40
C ALA A 100 -13.67 -14.05 -1.53
N ILE A 101 -14.65 -13.53 -0.76
CA ILE A 101 -15.55 -14.34 0.06
C ILE A 101 -16.54 -15.13 -0.80
N GLN A 102 -17.11 -14.51 -1.84
CA GLN A 102 -18.15 -15.11 -2.68
C GLN A 102 -17.61 -16.14 -3.67
N ASP A 103 -16.53 -15.83 -4.34
CA ASP A 103 -16.01 -16.60 -5.47
C ASP A 103 -14.84 -17.53 -5.06
N GLY A 104 -14.33 -17.40 -3.84
CA GLY A 104 -13.15 -18.13 -3.37
C GLY A 104 -11.87 -17.77 -4.13
N VAL A 105 -11.90 -16.72 -4.96
CA VAL A 105 -10.77 -16.23 -5.72
C VAL A 105 -10.09 -15.14 -4.93
N SER A 106 -8.91 -15.42 -4.40
CA SER A 106 -8.07 -14.43 -3.74
C SER A 106 -6.66 -14.48 -4.30
N ALA A 107 -6.07 -13.32 -4.51
CA ALA A 107 -4.69 -13.20 -4.93
C ALA A 107 -3.86 -12.36 -3.93
N PRO A 108 -3.80 -12.76 -2.64
CA PRO A 108 -3.06 -11.99 -1.64
C PRO A 108 -1.56 -11.92 -1.94
N GLY A 109 -1.02 -12.89 -2.71
CA GLY A 109 0.38 -12.92 -3.13
C GLY A 109 0.77 -11.78 -4.07
N ARG A 110 -0.18 -11.08 -4.70
CA ARG A 110 0.12 -9.99 -5.64
C ARG A 110 0.82 -8.80 -4.99
N ILE A 111 0.49 -8.46 -3.74
CA ILE A 111 1.23 -7.41 -3.02
C ILE A 111 2.68 -7.82 -2.85
N ARG A 112 2.95 -9.07 -2.48
CA ARG A 112 4.32 -9.58 -2.39
C ARG A 112 5.06 -9.52 -3.72
N ASP A 113 4.40 -9.89 -4.82
CA ASP A 113 5.00 -9.88 -6.14
C ASP A 113 5.31 -8.44 -6.59
N PHE A 114 4.43 -7.48 -6.30
CA PHE A 114 4.64 -6.06 -6.54
C PHE A 114 5.81 -5.50 -5.71
N VAL A 115 5.86 -5.84 -4.43
CA VAL A 115 6.97 -5.46 -3.54
C VAL A 115 8.30 -6.06 -4.02
N ALA A 116 8.29 -7.28 -4.56
CA ALA A 116 9.46 -7.90 -5.15
C ALA A 116 9.96 -7.15 -6.39
N CYS A 117 9.06 -6.71 -7.28
CA CYS A 117 9.42 -5.85 -8.42
C CYS A 117 10.04 -4.52 -7.95
N ALA A 118 9.48 -3.92 -6.89
CA ALA A 118 10.06 -2.72 -6.28
C ALA A 118 11.47 -2.93 -5.73
N ALA A 119 11.74 -4.13 -5.20
CA ALA A 119 13.06 -4.48 -4.68
C ALA A 119 14.11 -4.66 -5.77
N GLU A 120 13.71 -5.13 -6.95
CA GLU A 120 14.60 -5.31 -8.11
C GLU A 120 15.14 -3.98 -8.64
N ASP A 121 14.36 -2.92 -8.54
CA ASP A 121 14.72 -1.57 -8.98
C ASP A 121 15.84 -0.92 -8.13
N GLN A 122 16.17 -1.50 -6.97
CA GLN A 122 17.22 -1.11 -6.02
C GLN A 122 17.17 0.39 -5.60
N GLU A 123 16.13 1.10 -5.96
CA GLU A 123 15.99 2.52 -5.67
C GLU A 123 15.25 2.79 -4.36
N THR A 124 14.46 1.84 -3.87
CA THR A 124 13.66 1.95 -2.65
C THR A 124 14.36 1.33 -1.45
N ASP A 125 14.51 2.06 -0.37
CA ASP A 125 15.07 1.56 0.90
C ASP A 125 13.99 0.88 1.76
N PHE A 126 12.79 1.50 1.83
CA PHE A 126 11.67 1.04 2.63
C PHE A 126 10.35 1.04 1.86
N PHE A 127 9.56 -0.01 2.07
CA PHE A 127 8.19 -0.13 1.61
C PHE A 127 7.27 -0.26 2.83
N ILE A 128 6.37 0.71 3.06
CA ILE A 128 5.50 0.74 4.25
C ILE A 128 4.05 0.57 3.82
N LEU A 129 3.41 -0.49 4.30
CA LEU A 129 2.03 -0.86 4.01
C LEU A 129 1.12 -0.41 5.17
N ASP A 130 0.26 0.58 4.94
CA ASP A 130 -0.78 1.01 5.90
C ASP A 130 -2.02 0.16 5.72
N CYS A 131 -2.28 -0.74 6.67
CA CYS A 131 -3.32 -1.75 6.55
C CYS A 131 -4.63 -1.33 7.24
N PRO A 132 -5.80 -1.74 6.69
CA PRO A 132 -7.08 -1.55 7.33
C PRO A 132 -7.18 -2.34 8.65
N PRO A 133 -8.18 -2.04 9.50
CA PRO A 133 -8.49 -2.91 10.62
C PRO A 133 -9.09 -4.23 10.11
N GLY A 134 -8.70 -5.35 10.72
CA GLY A 134 -9.22 -6.69 10.40
C GLY A 134 -8.42 -7.43 9.32
N PHE A 135 -8.94 -8.62 8.96
CA PHE A 135 -8.34 -9.51 7.96
C PHE A 135 -9.04 -9.33 6.61
N THR A 136 -8.59 -8.35 5.86
CA THR A 136 -9.00 -8.10 4.48
C THR A 136 -8.04 -8.78 3.50
N LEU A 137 -8.40 -8.84 2.22
CA LEU A 137 -7.50 -9.34 1.17
C LEU A 137 -6.19 -8.56 1.14
N SER A 138 -6.28 -7.23 1.24
CA SER A 138 -5.10 -6.36 1.25
C SER A 138 -4.24 -6.52 2.51
N SER A 139 -4.85 -6.68 3.70
CA SER A 139 -4.08 -6.90 4.93
C SER A 139 -3.38 -8.27 4.95
N VAL A 140 -4.02 -9.32 4.44
CA VAL A 140 -3.38 -10.63 4.28
C VAL A 140 -2.23 -10.55 3.27
N GLY A 141 -2.43 -9.86 2.15
CA GLY A 141 -1.39 -9.63 1.15
C GLY A 141 -0.21 -8.83 1.70
N ALA A 142 -0.48 -7.80 2.50
CA ALA A 142 0.54 -7.02 3.17
C ALA A 142 1.36 -7.86 4.17
N LEU A 143 0.68 -8.73 4.94
CA LEU A 143 1.35 -9.64 5.88
C LEU A 143 2.27 -10.63 5.15
N MET A 144 1.84 -11.13 3.97
CA MET A 144 2.67 -12.02 3.14
C MET A 144 3.88 -11.35 2.51
N ALA A 145 3.82 -10.04 2.32
CA ALA A 145 4.88 -9.24 1.70
C ALA A 145 5.88 -8.65 2.70
N ALA A 146 5.47 -8.49 3.96
CA ALA A 146 6.23 -7.78 4.97
C ALA A 146 7.39 -8.60 5.54
N ASP A 147 8.53 -7.92 5.75
CA ASP A 147 9.65 -8.43 6.56
C ASP A 147 9.39 -8.20 8.05
N GLU A 148 8.64 -7.15 8.38
CA GLU A 148 8.30 -6.74 9.75
C GLU A 148 6.82 -6.30 9.85
N VAL A 149 6.21 -6.55 11.03
CA VAL A 149 4.82 -6.19 11.32
C VAL A 149 4.74 -5.46 12.65
#